data_5654b4c3a83c6f59364dd8ac124bf376
#
_entry.id   5654b4c3a83c6f59364dd8ac124bf376
#
_cell.length_a   1.000
_cell.length_b   1.000
_cell.length_c   1.000
_cell.angle_alpha   90.00
_cell.angle_beta   90.00
_cell.angle_gamma   90.00
#
_symmetry.space_group_name_H-M   'P 1'
#
loop_
_entity.id
_entity.type
_entity.pdbx_description
1 polymer ?
#
loop_
_entity_poly.entity_id
_entity_poly.type
_entity_poly.pdbx_seq_one_letter_code
_entity_poly.pdbx_strand_id
1 'polypeptide(L)'
;MPITVLNAPTHLIDTGAGAPALLLHGVPDSGELWRGVLGHLPSGIRAIAPDLPGLGQSGVPQGFNFSLDAMARWVEALVDALGIAEPLHLVGHDFGGIYGMAWAVRSPARVRSIAVTNTNFFSDYRWHSGAQLWRTPILGELATIATPRSVWRSTLNKISPALPAALVDAGYNAFRNPTSRRAILRLYRATDSANFRGWEDGLLTLMRQTPSMVLWGDKDPFAPSSWAEKFQARATHHFADYSHWLPAEAPAPFAARLAELWSE
;
A
#
# COMPACT_ATOMS: atom_id res chain seq x y z
N MET A 1 -11.85 -1.15 -15.11
CA MET A 1 -11.84 -2.26 -16.12
C MET A 1 -10.60 -3.11 -15.86
N PRO A 2 -10.63 -4.41 -16.08
CA PRO A 2 -9.41 -5.21 -15.93
C PRO A 2 -8.45 -4.93 -17.10
N ILE A 3 -7.17 -4.79 -16.77
CA ILE A 3 -6.07 -4.79 -17.72
C ILE A 3 -5.22 -6.05 -17.51
N THR A 4 -4.30 -6.35 -18.39
CA THR A 4 -3.40 -7.50 -18.24
C THR A 4 -2.00 -7.02 -17.86
N VAL A 5 -1.49 -7.48 -16.71
CA VAL A 5 -0.13 -7.19 -16.24
C VAL A 5 0.60 -8.50 -15.99
N LEU A 6 1.76 -8.70 -16.61
CA LEU A 6 2.53 -9.96 -16.53
C LEU A 6 1.66 -11.22 -16.77
N ASN A 7 0.80 -11.16 -17.78
CA ASN A 7 -0.14 -12.21 -18.15
C ASN A 7 -1.19 -12.58 -17.07
N ALA A 8 -1.46 -11.70 -16.12
CA ALA A 8 -2.53 -11.86 -15.14
C ALA A 8 -3.53 -10.71 -15.22
N PRO A 9 -4.85 -10.97 -15.03
CA PRO A 9 -5.83 -9.92 -14.96
C PRO A 9 -5.56 -9.03 -13.74
N THR A 10 -5.50 -7.74 -13.95
CA THR A 10 -5.34 -6.74 -12.90
C THR A 10 -6.55 -5.82 -12.92
N HIS A 11 -7.29 -5.81 -11.83
CA HIS A 11 -8.38 -4.87 -11.62
C HIS A 11 -7.84 -3.55 -11.09
N LEU A 12 -8.46 -2.44 -11.50
CA LEU A 12 -8.09 -1.12 -11.01
C LEU A 12 -9.27 -0.15 -11.08
N ILE A 13 -9.21 0.85 -10.23
CA ILE A 13 -10.00 2.07 -10.34
C ILE A 13 -9.12 3.06 -11.10
N ASP A 14 -9.64 3.63 -12.18
CA ASP A 14 -8.97 4.66 -13.00
C ASP A 14 -9.96 5.81 -13.18
N THR A 15 -9.66 6.95 -12.62
CA THR A 15 -10.58 8.09 -12.55
C THR A 15 -9.88 9.39 -12.91
N GLY A 16 -10.64 10.30 -13.52
CA GLY A 16 -10.11 11.60 -13.86
C GLY A 16 -9.30 11.63 -15.15
N ALA A 17 -8.64 12.74 -15.37
CA ALA A 17 -7.76 12.98 -16.50
C ALA A 17 -6.68 14.00 -16.10
N GLY A 18 -5.48 13.91 -16.68
CA GLY A 18 -4.37 14.80 -16.40
C GLY A 18 -3.15 14.07 -15.85
N ALA A 19 -2.43 14.70 -14.91
CA ALA A 19 -1.21 14.14 -14.35
C ALA A 19 -1.47 12.78 -13.66
N PRO A 20 -0.72 11.72 -13.99
CA PRO A 20 -0.98 10.39 -13.43
C PRO A 20 -0.56 10.29 -11.97
N ALA A 21 -1.42 9.72 -11.14
CA ALA A 21 -1.15 9.38 -9.76
C ALA A 21 -1.47 7.88 -9.51
N LEU A 22 -0.48 7.12 -9.06
CA LEU A 22 -0.61 5.71 -8.73
C LEU A 22 -0.74 5.53 -7.23
N LEU A 23 -1.87 4.95 -6.78
CA LEU A 23 -2.21 4.77 -5.37
C LEU A 23 -2.22 3.27 -5.03
N LEU A 24 -1.21 2.80 -4.30
CA LEU A 24 -1.02 1.39 -3.97
C LEU A 24 -1.51 1.10 -2.54
N HIS A 25 -2.48 0.20 -2.43
CA HIS A 25 -3.06 -0.23 -1.14
C HIS A 25 -2.22 -1.29 -0.45
N GLY A 26 -2.53 -1.56 0.82
CA GLY A 26 -1.89 -2.61 1.62
C GLY A 26 -2.71 -3.90 1.74
N VAL A 27 -2.47 -4.62 2.83
CA VAL A 27 -3.09 -5.91 3.14
C VAL A 27 -4.04 -5.76 4.33
N PRO A 28 -5.23 -6.31 4.27
CA PRO A 28 -5.82 -7.18 3.24
C PRO A 28 -6.75 -6.44 2.27
N ASP A 29 -6.40 -5.23 1.90
CA ASP A 29 -7.23 -4.29 1.18
C ASP A 29 -7.31 -4.55 -0.35
N SER A 30 -7.88 -3.57 -1.04
CA SER A 30 -7.95 -3.43 -2.49
C SER A 30 -7.90 -1.95 -2.86
N GLY A 31 -7.99 -1.62 -4.13
CA GLY A 31 -8.11 -0.23 -4.61
C GLY A 31 -9.25 0.55 -3.97
N GLU A 32 -10.25 -0.13 -3.40
CA GLU A 32 -11.37 0.48 -2.67
C GLU A 32 -10.93 1.27 -1.43
N LEU A 33 -9.75 0.98 -0.85
CA LEU A 33 -9.15 1.77 0.22
C LEU A 33 -9.12 3.27 -0.13
N TRP A 34 -8.83 3.56 -1.39
CA TRP A 34 -8.62 4.91 -1.88
C TRP A 34 -9.90 5.64 -2.28
N ARG A 35 -11.07 4.96 -2.31
CA ARG A 35 -12.31 5.53 -2.85
C ARG A 35 -12.70 6.87 -2.20
N GLY A 36 -12.57 6.98 -0.89
CA GLY A 36 -12.80 8.23 -0.19
C GLY A 36 -11.84 9.35 -0.63
N VAL A 37 -10.55 9.03 -0.72
CA VAL A 37 -9.50 9.97 -1.16
C VAL A 37 -9.76 10.45 -2.59
N LEU A 38 -10.10 9.51 -3.51
CA LEU A 38 -10.36 9.81 -4.92
C LEU A 38 -11.45 10.88 -5.11
N GLY A 39 -12.45 10.89 -4.22
CA GLY A 39 -13.55 11.87 -4.25
C GLY A 39 -13.14 13.29 -3.84
N HIS A 40 -11.94 13.46 -3.28
CA HIS A 40 -11.41 14.74 -2.79
C HIS A 40 -10.14 15.21 -3.52
N LEU A 41 -9.67 14.46 -4.51
CA LEU A 41 -8.49 14.86 -5.28
C LEU A 41 -8.77 16.09 -6.16
N PRO A 42 -7.77 16.93 -6.41
CA PRO A 42 -7.94 18.09 -7.28
C PRO A 42 -8.23 17.67 -8.72
N SER A 43 -8.91 18.55 -9.46
CA SER A 43 -9.06 18.41 -10.91
C SER A 43 -7.68 18.43 -11.60
N GLY A 44 -7.56 17.70 -12.72
CA GLY A 44 -6.29 17.60 -13.45
C GLY A 44 -5.39 16.44 -12.96
N ILE A 45 -5.88 15.57 -12.07
CA ILE A 45 -5.21 14.34 -11.67
C ILE A 45 -5.96 13.15 -12.27
N ARG A 46 -5.23 12.25 -12.94
CA ARG A 46 -5.69 10.91 -13.30
C ARG A 46 -5.24 9.96 -12.18
N ALA A 47 -6.14 9.56 -11.31
CA ALA A 47 -5.85 8.70 -10.18
C ALA A 47 -6.12 7.23 -10.52
N ILE A 48 -5.12 6.39 -10.29
CA ILE A 48 -5.11 4.97 -10.62
C ILE A 48 -4.85 4.18 -9.35
N ALA A 49 -5.83 3.39 -8.92
CA ALA A 49 -5.74 2.54 -7.73
C ALA A 49 -5.94 1.07 -8.13
N PRO A 50 -4.85 0.35 -8.45
CA PRO A 50 -4.92 -1.06 -8.80
C PRO A 50 -5.11 -1.92 -7.56
N ASP A 51 -5.75 -3.08 -7.74
CA ASP A 51 -5.67 -4.18 -6.80
C ASP A 51 -4.32 -4.89 -6.94
N LEU A 52 -3.58 -5.04 -5.86
CA LEU A 52 -2.29 -5.75 -5.86
C LEU A 52 -2.46 -7.23 -6.26
N PRO A 53 -1.41 -7.92 -6.78
CA PRO A 53 -1.48 -9.30 -7.20
C PRO A 53 -2.11 -10.23 -6.16
N GLY A 54 -3.23 -10.86 -6.55
CA GLY A 54 -4.00 -11.78 -5.71
C GLY A 54 -4.89 -11.15 -4.65
N LEU A 55 -4.97 -9.82 -4.60
CA LEU A 55 -5.88 -9.08 -3.73
C LEU A 55 -7.04 -8.48 -4.54
N GLY A 56 -8.11 -8.11 -3.86
CA GLY A 56 -9.30 -7.58 -4.51
C GLY A 56 -9.81 -8.54 -5.61
N GLN A 57 -9.83 -8.06 -6.83
CA GLN A 57 -10.24 -8.79 -8.04
C GLN A 57 -9.05 -9.12 -8.98
N SER A 58 -7.82 -8.83 -8.54
CA SER A 58 -6.63 -9.10 -9.33
C SER A 58 -6.16 -10.56 -9.22
N GLY A 59 -5.71 -11.11 -10.35
CA GLY A 59 -5.05 -12.40 -10.41
C GLY A 59 -3.61 -12.35 -9.91
N VAL A 60 -2.99 -13.52 -9.83
CA VAL A 60 -1.56 -13.65 -9.50
C VAL A 60 -0.81 -14.07 -10.76
N PRO A 61 0.21 -13.34 -11.22
CA PRO A 61 1.03 -13.78 -12.35
C PRO A 61 1.64 -15.17 -12.11
N GLN A 62 1.76 -15.96 -13.16
CA GLN A 62 2.34 -17.30 -13.06
C GLN A 62 3.79 -17.23 -12.53
N GLY A 63 4.11 -18.07 -11.54
CA GLY A 63 5.44 -18.10 -10.94
C GLY A 63 5.78 -16.89 -10.04
N PHE A 64 4.81 -16.00 -9.79
CA PHE A 64 5.04 -14.80 -9.01
C PHE A 64 5.42 -15.11 -7.56
N ASN A 65 6.56 -14.58 -7.10
CA ASN A 65 7.14 -14.93 -5.79
C ASN A 65 6.95 -13.87 -4.69
N PHE A 66 6.32 -12.72 -5.01
CA PHE A 66 6.07 -11.60 -4.09
C PHE A 66 7.33 -10.95 -3.47
N SER A 67 8.52 -11.21 -3.99
CA SER A 67 9.72 -10.49 -3.56
C SER A 67 9.64 -9.00 -3.92
N LEU A 68 10.45 -8.16 -3.27
CA LEU A 68 10.55 -6.73 -3.60
C LEU A 68 10.82 -6.51 -5.09
N ASP A 69 11.73 -7.31 -5.66
CA ASP A 69 12.06 -7.28 -7.08
C ASP A 69 10.88 -7.66 -7.98
N ALA A 70 10.13 -8.72 -7.63
CA ALA A 70 8.99 -9.15 -8.41
C ALA A 70 7.88 -8.10 -8.38
N MET A 71 7.64 -7.50 -7.23
CA MET A 71 6.64 -6.45 -7.08
C MET A 71 7.05 -5.16 -7.79
N ALA A 72 8.32 -4.75 -7.70
CA ALA A 72 8.82 -3.60 -8.44
C ALA A 72 8.66 -3.79 -9.96
N ARG A 73 8.97 -4.99 -10.49
CA ARG A 73 8.71 -5.32 -11.91
C ARG A 73 7.22 -5.34 -12.25
N TRP A 74 6.37 -5.77 -11.32
CA TRP A 74 4.91 -5.74 -11.55
C TRP A 74 4.40 -4.30 -11.63
N VAL A 75 4.85 -3.39 -10.76
CA VAL A 75 4.50 -1.97 -10.82
C VAL A 75 4.98 -1.35 -12.14
N GLU A 76 6.21 -1.65 -12.57
CA GLU A 76 6.75 -1.19 -13.86
C GLU A 76 5.86 -1.66 -15.01
N ALA A 77 5.56 -2.96 -15.07
CA ALA A 77 4.71 -3.52 -16.12
C ALA A 77 3.27 -2.97 -16.10
N LEU A 78 2.75 -2.63 -14.92
CA LEU A 78 1.45 -1.96 -14.76
C LEU A 78 1.49 -0.56 -15.38
N VAL A 79 2.51 0.24 -15.05
CA VAL A 79 2.67 1.61 -15.56
C VAL A 79 2.84 1.61 -17.08
N ASP A 80 3.59 0.63 -17.62
CA ASP A 80 3.74 0.43 -19.08
C ASP A 80 2.43 0.01 -19.74
N ALA A 81 1.69 -0.92 -19.15
CA ALA A 81 0.40 -1.38 -19.67
C ALA A 81 -0.67 -0.28 -19.67
N LEU A 82 -0.53 0.72 -18.82
CA LEU A 82 -1.38 1.92 -18.76
C LEU A 82 -0.98 3.00 -19.77
N GLY A 83 0.13 2.81 -20.49
CA GLY A 83 0.67 3.77 -21.45
C GLY A 83 1.17 5.07 -20.80
N ILE A 84 1.57 5.03 -19.53
CA ILE A 84 2.06 6.22 -18.82
C ILE A 84 3.55 6.38 -19.15
N ALA A 85 3.88 7.40 -19.92
CA ALA A 85 5.26 7.73 -20.31
C ALA A 85 5.89 8.80 -19.41
N GLU A 86 5.09 9.72 -18.92
CA GLU A 86 5.53 10.81 -18.03
C GLU A 86 5.75 10.33 -16.59
N PRO A 87 6.60 11.03 -15.82
CA PRO A 87 6.74 10.76 -14.38
C PRO A 87 5.42 10.96 -13.65
N LEU A 88 5.11 10.03 -12.74
CA LEU A 88 3.84 9.98 -12.01
C LEU A 88 4.01 10.31 -10.50
N HIS A 89 2.90 10.70 -9.89
CA HIS A 89 2.79 10.81 -8.44
C HIS A 89 2.55 9.42 -7.84
N LEU A 90 3.43 9.00 -6.94
CA LEU A 90 3.29 7.71 -6.24
C LEU A 90 2.73 7.92 -4.85
N VAL A 91 1.69 7.17 -4.49
CA VAL A 91 1.13 7.13 -3.13
C VAL A 91 1.08 5.67 -2.68
N GLY A 92 1.62 5.37 -1.50
CA GLY A 92 1.66 4.00 -1.00
C GLY A 92 1.26 3.86 0.46
N HIS A 93 0.38 2.91 0.75
CA HIS A 93 -0.05 2.53 2.08
C HIS A 93 0.39 1.10 2.40
N ASP A 94 0.90 0.86 3.62
CA ASP A 94 1.27 -0.47 4.11
C ASP A 94 2.16 -1.23 3.10
N PHE A 95 1.83 -2.43 2.66
CA PHE A 95 2.57 -3.17 1.63
C PHE A 95 2.61 -2.46 0.27
N GLY A 96 1.57 -1.70 -0.08
CA GLY A 96 1.61 -0.86 -1.27
C GLY A 96 2.69 0.21 -1.19
N GLY A 97 2.94 0.74 0.00
CA GLY A 97 4.08 1.61 0.28
C GLY A 97 5.41 0.90 0.06
N ILE A 98 5.57 -0.30 0.64
CA ILE A 98 6.79 -1.12 0.46
C ILE A 98 7.10 -1.35 -1.02
N TYR A 99 6.10 -1.77 -1.79
CA TYR A 99 6.29 -2.15 -3.18
C TYR A 99 6.42 -0.94 -4.11
N GLY A 100 5.68 0.13 -3.82
CA GLY A 100 5.83 1.41 -4.52
C GLY A 100 7.24 1.98 -4.34
N MET A 101 7.75 1.97 -3.11
CA MET A 101 9.12 2.42 -2.82
C MET A 101 10.16 1.55 -3.52
N ALA A 102 10.01 0.22 -3.53
CA ALA A 102 10.92 -0.66 -4.25
C ALA A 102 10.95 -0.36 -5.76
N TRP A 103 9.79 -0.09 -6.37
CA TRP A 103 9.72 0.36 -7.76
C TRP A 103 10.37 1.73 -7.94
N ALA A 104 10.06 2.70 -7.08
CA ALA A 104 10.59 4.05 -7.17
C ALA A 104 12.12 4.11 -7.06
N VAL A 105 12.72 3.28 -6.21
CA VAL A 105 14.18 3.15 -6.11
C VAL A 105 14.81 2.61 -7.40
N ARG A 106 14.12 1.72 -8.11
CA ARG A 106 14.61 1.15 -9.40
C ARG A 106 14.39 2.09 -10.59
N SER A 107 13.31 2.86 -10.54
CA SER A 107 12.88 3.71 -11.66
C SER A 107 12.68 5.16 -11.22
N PRO A 108 13.70 5.81 -10.59
CA PRO A 108 13.54 7.12 -9.98
C PRO A 108 13.13 8.21 -10.98
N ALA A 109 13.54 8.09 -12.24
CA ALA A 109 13.16 9.02 -13.30
C ALA A 109 11.65 8.97 -13.64
N ARG A 110 10.94 7.92 -13.23
CA ARG A 110 9.48 7.79 -13.44
C ARG A 110 8.65 8.33 -12.27
N VAL A 111 9.30 8.84 -11.22
CA VAL A 111 8.62 9.35 -10.01
C VAL A 111 8.67 10.88 -10.01
N ARG A 112 7.49 11.50 -10.12
CA ARG A 112 7.32 12.95 -10.02
C ARG A 112 7.28 13.40 -8.56
N SER A 113 6.54 12.71 -7.72
CA SER A 113 6.52 12.88 -6.27
C SER A 113 6.18 11.56 -5.59
N ILE A 114 6.50 11.45 -4.31
CA ILE A 114 6.21 10.25 -3.52
C ILE A 114 5.57 10.61 -2.19
N ALA A 115 4.43 10.00 -1.89
CA ALA A 115 3.79 10.06 -0.58
C ALA A 115 3.66 8.64 0.00
N VAL A 116 4.01 8.46 1.25
CA VAL A 116 3.85 7.17 1.95
C VAL A 116 3.07 7.35 3.25
N THR A 117 2.29 6.34 3.61
CA THR A 117 1.49 6.37 4.83
C THR A 117 1.50 5.01 5.52
N ASN A 118 1.73 5.01 6.83
CA ASN A 118 1.61 3.82 7.69
C ASN A 118 2.22 2.57 7.07
N THR A 119 3.50 2.65 6.73
CA THR A 119 4.26 1.64 5.99
C THR A 119 5.66 1.46 6.56
N ASN A 120 6.44 0.56 5.99
CA ASN A 120 7.83 0.32 6.39
C ASN A 120 8.73 0.03 5.17
N PHE A 121 10.03 0.37 5.29
CA PHE A 121 11.05 0.01 4.31
C PHE A 121 12.45 -0.12 4.94
N PHE A 122 12.51 -0.42 6.24
CA PHE A 122 13.75 -0.44 7.01
C PHE A 122 14.03 -1.82 7.58
N SER A 123 15.26 -2.27 7.51
CA SER A 123 15.69 -3.62 7.89
C SER A 123 15.66 -3.90 9.39
N ASP A 124 15.58 -2.87 10.21
CA ASP A 124 15.40 -3.00 11.67
C ASP A 124 13.93 -3.14 12.11
N TYR A 125 12.98 -3.12 11.16
CA TYR A 125 11.56 -3.33 11.45
C TYR A 125 11.32 -4.75 11.98
N ARG A 126 10.48 -4.83 13.00
CA ARG A 126 10.04 -6.10 13.59
C ARG A 126 8.55 -6.29 13.38
N TRP A 127 8.21 -7.37 12.71
CA TRP A 127 6.82 -7.73 12.47
C TRP A 127 6.05 -7.88 13.78
N HIS A 128 4.85 -7.30 13.84
CA HIS A 128 3.91 -7.49 14.93
C HIS A 128 3.47 -8.96 15.07
N SER A 129 2.93 -9.34 16.23
CA SER A 129 2.61 -10.75 16.55
C SER A 129 1.67 -11.42 15.54
N GLY A 130 0.65 -10.70 15.03
CA GLY A 130 -0.25 -11.21 14.00
C GLY A 130 0.49 -11.54 12.70
N ALA A 131 1.38 -10.65 12.26
CA ALA A 131 2.21 -10.88 11.07
C ALA A 131 3.16 -12.07 11.28
N GLN A 132 3.78 -12.20 12.46
CA GLN A 132 4.62 -13.36 12.78
C GLN A 132 3.85 -14.68 12.68
N LEU A 133 2.61 -14.70 13.17
CA LEU A 133 1.73 -15.87 13.05
C LEU A 133 1.44 -16.20 11.58
N TRP A 134 1.11 -15.22 10.74
CA TRP A 134 0.84 -15.44 9.30
C TRP A 134 2.09 -15.85 8.53
N ARG A 135 3.26 -15.41 8.95
CA ARG A 135 4.56 -15.82 8.37
C ARG A 135 4.91 -17.28 8.69
N THR A 136 4.38 -17.82 9.78
CA THR A 136 4.65 -19.22 10.20
C THR A 136 3.85 -20.20 9.35
N PRO A 137 4.49 -21.10 8.57
CA PRO A 137 3.80 -22.11 7.78
C PRO A 137 2.86 -22.96 8.65
N ILE A 138 1.74 -23.37 8.08
CA ILE A 138 0.65 -24.13 8.71
C ILE A 138 -0.12 -23.29 9.74
N LEU A 139 0.54 -22.67 10.70
CA LEU A 139 -0.14 -21.85 11.71
C LEU A 139 -0.83 -20.63 11.08
N GLY A 140 -0.20 -19.99 10.10
CA GLY A 140 -0.80 -18.88 9.37
C GLY A 140 -2.07 -19.30 8.61
N GLU A 141 -2.04 -20.44 7.92
CA GLU A 141 -3.21 -21.01 7.25
C GLU A 141 -4.34 -21.30 8.24
N LEU A 142 -4.03 -21.98 9.35
CA LEU A 142 -5.03 -22.30 10.38
C LEU A 142 -5.61 -21.04 11.01
N ALA A 143 -4.78 -20.07 11.39
CA ALA A 143 -5.23 -18.84 12.02
C ALA A 143 -6.16 -18.04 11.10
N THR A 144 -5.81 -17.89 9.82
CA THR A 144 -6.64 -17.15 8.85
C THR A 144 -7.96 -17.83 8.54
N ILE A 145 -8.02 -19.17 8.61
CA ILE A 145 -9.26 -19.94 8.43
C ILE A 145 -10.12 -19.91 9.70
N ALA A 146 -9.50 -20.03 10.88
CA ALA A 146 -10.20 -20.20 12.14
C ALA A 146 -10.76 -18.89 12.73
N THR A 147 -10.24 -17.72 12.32
CA THR A 147 -10.68 -16.43 12.89
C THR A 147 -12.16 -16.14 12.56
N PRO A 148 -13.05 -16.05 13.58
CA PRO A 148 -14.45 -15.71 13.35
C PRO A 148 -14.61 -14.23 12.91
N ARG A 149 -15.67 -13.95 12.14
CA ARG A 149 -15.98 -12.57 11.67
C ARG A 149 -16.18 -11.59 12.83
N SER A 150 -16.78 -12.04 13.93
CA SER A 150 -16.97 -11.22 15.13
C SER A 150 -15.66 -10.81 15.78
N VAL A 151 -14.69 -11.73 15.87
CA VAL A 151 -13.34 -11.44 16.39
C VAL A 151 -12.61 -10.49 15.46
N TRP A 152 -12.65 -10.71 14.14
CA TRP A 152 -12.08 -9.81 13.14
C TRP A 152 -12.63 -8.39 13.29
N ARG A 153 -13.96 -8.22 13.24
CA ARG A 153 -14.61 -6.92 13.37
C ARG A 153 -14.29 -6.25 14.70
N SER A 154 -14.36 -6.98 15.82
CA SER A 154 -14.05 -6.44 17.14
C SER A 154 -12.60 -5.95 17.22
N THR A 155 -11.67 -6.69 16.62
CA THR A 155 -10.24 -6.31 16.59
C THR A 155 -10.03 -5.05 15.76
N LEU A 156 -10.54 -5.00 14.52
CA LEU A 156 -10.36 -3.83 13.68
C LEU A 156 -11.06 -2.58 14.22
N ASN A 157 -12.25 -2.72 14.78
CA ASN A 157 -12.95 -1.59 15.41
C ASN A 157 -12.22 -1.01 16.64
N LYS A 158 -11.39 -1.80 17.32
CA LYS A 158 -10.51 -1.30 18.39
C LYS A 158 -9.27 -0.60 17.85
N ILE A 159 -8.71 -1.14 16.77
CA ILE A 159 -7.48 -0.61 16.14
C ILE A 159 -7.79 0.68 15.39
N SER A 160 -8.83 0.67 14.57
CA SER A 160 -9.22 1.74 13.65
C SER A 160 -10.72 2.01 13.76
N PRO A 161 -11.18 2.72 14.82
CA PRO A 161 -12.61 2.95 15.05
C PRO A 161 -13.31 3.72 13.92
N ALA A 162 -12.57 4.55 13.18
CA ALA A 162 -13.07 5.35 12.07
C ALA A 162 -13.05 4.60 10.72
N LEU A 163 -12.52 3.36 10.68
CA LEU A 163 -12.48 2.58 9.45
C LEU A 163 -13.90 2.19 9.00
N PRO A 164 -14.32 2.48 7.74
CA PRO A 164 -15.64 2.11 7.24
C PRO A 164 -15.90 0.61 7.35
N ALA A 165 -17.09 0.25 7.85
CA ALA A 165 -17.49 -1.15 8.07
C ALA A 165 -17.40 -2.02 6.79
N ALA A 166 -17.62 -1.41 5.62
CA ALA A 166 -17.48 -2.09 4.34
C ALA A 166 -16.04 -2.56 4.09
N LEU A 167 -15.02 -1.78 4.46
CA LEU A 167 -13.61 -2.15 4.34
C LEU A 167 -13.23 -3.21 5.39
N VAL A 168 -13.75 -3.10 6.61
CA VAL A 168 -13.60 -4.16 7.63
C VAL A 168 -14.08 -5.50 7.12
N ASP A 169 -15.26 -5.52 6.48
CA ASP A 169 -15.84 -6.73 5.92
C ASP A 169 -15.11 -7.23 4.67
N ALA A 170 -14.65 -6.32 3.82
CA ALA A 170 -13.84 -6.67 2.65
C ALA A 170 -12.54 -7.37 3.07
N GLY A 171 -11.84 -6.86 4.08
CA GLY A 171 -10.64 -7.48 4.63
C GLY A 171 -10.90 -8.89 5.19
N TYR A 172 -12.01 -9.09 5.91
CA TYR A 172 -12.41 -10.42 6.34
C TYR A 172 -12.63 -11.38 5.15
N ASN A 173 -13.36 -10.90 4.13
CA ASN A 173 -13.65 -11.70 2.95
C ASN A 173 -12.39 -12.05 2.15
N ALA A 174 -11.38 -11.18 2.13
CA ALA A 174 -10.08 -11.46 1.51
C ALA A 174 -9.41 -12.69 2.14
N PHE A 175 -9.45 -12.82 3.46
CA PHE A 175 -8.93 -14.03 4.14
C PHE A 175 -9.81 -15.28 3.92
N ARG A 176 -11.11 -15.12 3.65
CA ARG A 176 -12.01 -16.25 3.33
C ARG A 176 -11.85 -16.73 1.90
N ASN A 177 -11.44 -15.86 0.99
CA ASN A 177 -11.13 -16.24 -0.39
C ASN A 177 -9.82 -17.04 -0.44
N PRO A 178 -9.79 -18.29 -0.94
CA PRO A 178 -8.58 -19.12 -0.95
C PRO A 178 -7.43 -18.52 -1.76
N THR A 179 -7.73 -17.79 -2.83
CA THR A 179 -6.72 -17.15 -3.68
C THR A 179 -6.07 -15.97 -2.96
N SER A 180 -6.89 -15.06 -2.44
CA SER A 180 -6.40 -13.88 -1.70
C SER A 180 -5.67 -14.28 -0.42
N ARG A 181 -6.19 -15.25 0.34
CA ARG A 181 -5.52 -15.78 1.52
C ARG A 181 -4.13 -16.32 1.20
N ARG A 182 -3.99 -17.13 0.13
CA ARG A 182 -2.67 -17.64 -0.28
C ARG A 182 -1.74 -16.52 -0.70
N ALA A 183 -2.23 -15.53 -1.44
CA ALA A 183 -1.45 -14.36 -1.84
C ALA A 183 -0.96 -13.59 -0.61
N ILE A 184 -1.84 -13.29 0.35
CA ILE A 184 -1.51 -12.60 1.60
C ILE A 184 -0.41 -13.35 2.37
N LEU A 185 -0.56 -14.65 2.61
CA LEU A 185 0.42 -15.43 3.36
C LEU A 185 1.77 -15.50 2.63
N ARG A 186 1.77 -15.65 1.29
CA ARG A 186 3.00 -15.65 0.50
C ARG A 186 3.69 -14.29 0.53
N LEU A 187 2.93 -13.21 0.45
CA LEU A 187 3.40 -11.84 0.50
C LEU A 187 4.10 -11.56 1.85
N TYR A 188 3.47 -11.89 2.98
CA TYR A 188 4.09 -11.76 4.30
C TYR A 188 5.37 -12.59 4.44
N ARG A 189 5.41 -13.80 3.88
CA ARG A 189 6.59 -14.71 3.93
C ARG A 189 7.71 -14.25 3.02
N ALA A 190 7.39 -13.65 1.88
CA ALA A 190 8.38 -13.15 0.93
C ALA A 190 8.99 -11.79 1.35
N THR A 191 8.25 -11.00 2.14
CA THR A 191 8.70 -9.68 2.59
C THR A 191 9.34 -9.81 3.97
N ASP A 192 10.63 -10.10 4.00
CA ASP A 192 11.43 -10.06 5.23
C ASP A 192 12.08 -8.70 5.38
N SER A 193 12.09 -8.13 6.60
CA SER A 193 12.72 -6.83 6.85
C SER A 193 14.21 -6.84 6.50
N ALA A 194 14.89 -7.96 6.68
CA ALA A 194 16.28 -8.10 6.26
C ALA A 194 16.51 -7.86 4.75
N ASN A 195 15.47 -8.08 3.92
CA ASN A 195 15.52 -7.87 2.47
C ASN A 195 15.54 -6.38 2.08
N PHE A 196 15.25 -5.46 3.01
CA PHE A 196 15.35 -4.02 2.76
C PHE A 196 16.79 -3.51 2.74
N ARG A 197 17.73 -4.27 3.31
CA ARG A 197 19.16 -3.93 3.25
C ARG A 197 19.60 -3.76 1.80
N GLY A 198 20.29 -2.66 1.55
CA GLY A 198 20.72 -2.29 0.19
C GLY A 198 19.67 -1.50 -0.60
N TRP A 199 18.41 -1.44 -0.15
CA TRP A 199 17.39 -0.59 -0.75
C TRP A 199 17.19 0.73 0.02
N GLU A 200 17.49 0.74 1.31
CA GLU A 200 17.26 1.86 2.22
C GLU A 200 17.96 3.14 1.78
N ASP A 201 19.24 3.06 1.43
CA ASP A 201 20.04 4.21 0.98
C ASP A 201 19.48 4.81 -0.33
N GLY A 202 19.06 3.94 -1.24
CA GLY A 202 18.40 4.34 -2.47
C GLY A 202 17.08 5.07 -2.19
N LEU A 203 16.26 4.55 -1.28
CA LEU A 203 15.03 5.20 -0.86
C LEU A 203 15.29 6.57 -0.22
N LEU A 204 16.20 6.64 0.76
CA LEU A 204 16.50 7.89 1.44
C LEU A 204 17.06 8.96 0.47
N THR A 205 17.83 8.52 -0.53
CA THR A 205 18.30 9.41 -1.59
C THR A 205 17.14 9.93 -2.43
N LEU A 206 16.22 9.04 -2.85
CA LEU A 206 15.02 9.40 -3.60
C LEU A 206 14.14 10.39 -2.81
N MET A 207 13.88 10.09 -1.53
CA MET A 207 13.04 10.94 -0.67
C MET A 207 13.60 12.37 -0.52
N ARG A 208 14.91 12.52 -0.48
CA ARG A 208 15.56 13.86 -0.42
C ARG A 208 15.53 14.59 -1.77
N GLN A 209 15.69 13.87 -2.87
CA GLN A 209 15.81 14.47 -4.22
C GLN A 209 14.47 14.77 -4.87
N THR A 210 13.44 13.98 -4.55
CA THR A 210 12.09 14.08 -5.12
C THR A 210 11.15 14.80 -4.15
N PRO A 211 10.16 15.59 -4.59
CA PRO A 211 9.07 16.03 -3.73
C PRO A 211 8.47 14.84 -2.98
N SER A 212 8.57 14.86 -1.66
CA SER A 212 8.26 13.70 -0.83
C SER A 212 7.51 14.07 0.43
N MET A 213 6.55 13.22 0.82
CA MET A 213 5.70 13.44 1.98
C MET A 213 5.43 12.14 2.73
N VAL A 214 5.42 12.22 4.05
CA VAL A 214 4.93 11.16 4.92
C VAL A 214 3.65 11.63 5.60
N LEU A 215 2.60 10.82 5.53
CA LEU A 215 1.34 11.03 6.22
C LEU A 215 1.13 9.89 7.21
N TRP A 216 0.99 10.17 8.50
CA TRP A 216 1.03 9.12 9.51
C TRP A 216 -0.13 9.19 10.50
N GLY A 217 -0.90 8.10 10.60
CA GLY A 217 -1.87 7.92 11.68
C GLY A 217 -1.13 7.45 12.93
N ASP A 218 -1.10 8.29 13.97
CA ASP A 218 -0.24 8.08 15.14
C ASP A 218 -0.72 6.96 16.07
N LYS A 219 -2.00 6.55 15.94
CA LYS A 219 -2.56 5.41 16.69
C LYS A 219 -2.31 4.05 16.05
N ASP A 220 -1.44 3.98 15.02
CA ASP A 220 -1.09 2.74 14.34
C ASP A 220 -0.39 1.76 15.30
N PRO A 221 -0.97 0.58 15.58
CA PRO A 221 -0.34 -0.40 16.45
C PRO A 221 0.71 -1.26 15.74
N PHE A 222 0.81 -1.17 14.41
CA PHE A 222 1.71 -1.98 13.60
C PHE A 222 3.04 -1.27 13.33
N ALA A 223 2.99 0.04 13.20
CA ALA A 223 4.16 0.88 12.98
C ALA A 223 4.08 2.16 13.85
N PRO A 224 4.89 2.27 14.90
CA PRO A 224 4.91 3.46 15.76
C PRO A 224 5.14 4.75 14.98
N SER A 225 4.55 5.86 15.42
CA SER A 225 4.63 7.17 14.74
C SER A 225 6.07 7.66 14.52
N SER A 226 6.99 7.28 15.40
CA SER A 226 8.44 7.58 15.25
C SER A 226 9.07 7.00 13.98
N TRP A 227 8.41 6.05 13.31
CA TRP A 227 8.88 5.52 12.03
C TRP A 227 8.69 6.51 10.88
N ALA A 228 7.73 7.42 10.98
CA ALA A 228 7.50 8.45 9.98
C ALA A 228 8.76 9.26 9.67
N GLU A 229 9.53 9.62 10.69
CA GLU A 229 10.73 10.44 10.55
C GLU A 229 11.91 9.69 9.88
N LYS A 230 11.90 8.35 9.93
CA LYS A 230 12.97 7.56 9.31
C LYS A 230 13.03 7.72 7.79
N PHE A 231 11.92 8.05 7.16
CA PHE A 231 11.84 8.27 5.71
C PHE A 231 12.58 9.53 5.24
N GLN A 232 12.90 10.47 6.14
CA GLN A 232 13.58 11.72 5.81
C GLN A 232 12.91 12.47 4.63
N ALA A 233 11.57 12.42 4.58
CA ALA A 233 10.79 13.12 3.58
C ALA A 233 10.91 14.64 3.73
N ARG A 234 10.60 15.40 2.67
CA ARG A 234 10.59 16.86 2.73
C ARG A 234 9.50 17.40 3.67
N ALA A 235 8.38 16.68 3.79
CA ALA A 235 7.32 17.00 4.74
C ALA A 235 6.83 15.73 5.44
N THR A 236 6.58 15.83 6.75
CA THR A 236 5.94 14.78 7.55
C THR A 236 4.74 15.38 8.27
N HIS A 237 3.58 14.74 8.14
CA HIS A 237 2.34 15.15 8.79
C HIS A 237 1.79 14.03 9.65
N HIS A 238 1.63 14.30 10.93
CA HIS A 238 1.05 13.41 11.92
C HIS A 238 -0.45 13.67 12.09
N PHE A 239 -1.21 12.57 12.12
CA PHE A 239 -2.64 12.58 12.35
C PHE A 239 -2.92 11.88 13.69
N ALA A 240 -2.88 12.65 14.77
CA ALA A 240 -2.89 12.16 16.16
C ALA A 240 -4.14 11.32 16.52
N ASP A 241 -5.25 11.51 15.82
CA ASP A 241 -6.52 10.84 16.12
C ASP A 241 -6.79 9.61 15.28
N TYR A 242 -5.97 9.34 14.26
CA TYR A 242 -6.18 8.27 13.28
C TYR A 242 -5.14 7.16 13.42
N SER A 243 -5.47 5.99 12.86
CA SER A 243 -4.70 4.79 13.01
C SER A 243 -4.10 4.33 11.68
N HIS A 244 -3.98 3.01 11.49
CA HIS A 244 -3.28 2.39 10.37
C HIS A 244 -3.92 2.71 9.00
N TRP A 245 -5.25 2.71 8.90
CA TRP A 245 -5.96 2.94 7.63
C TRP A 245 -6.25 4.42 7.38
N LEU A 246 -5.26 5.28 7.64
CA LEU A 246 -5.40 6.74 7.52
C LEU A 246 -6.11 7.22 6.24
N PRO A 247 -5.85 6.66 5.02
CA PRO A 247 -6.54 7.10 3.81
C PRO A 247 -8.06 6.88 3.85
N ALA A 248 -8.52 5.84 4.56
CA ALA A 248 -9.93 5.54 4.69
C ALA A 248 -10.57 6.20 5.93
N GLU A 249 -9.79 6.44 6.98
CA GLU A 249 -10.23 7.08 8.21
C GLU A 249 -10.36 8.61 8.08
N ALA A 250 -9.49 9.24 7.28
CA ALA A 250 -9.42 10.68 7.10
C ALA A 250 -9.26 11.07 5.61
N PRO A 251 -10.17 10.68 4.70
CA PRO A 251 -9.94 10.82 3.27
C PRO A 251 -9.80 12.27 2.80
N ALA A 252 -10.60 13.20 3.31
CA ALA A 252 -10.53 14.61 2.90
C ALA A 252 -9.27 15.31 3.38
N PRO A 253 -8.87 15.24 4.68
CA PRO A 253 -7.58 15.77 5.12
C PRO A 253 -6.38 15.12 4.43
N PHE A 254 -6.44 13.80 4.17
CA PHE A 254 -5.40 13.09 3.45
C PHE A 254 -5.23 13.62 2.02
N ALA A 255 -6.33 13.75 1.27
CA ALA A 255 -6.32 14.29 -0.09
C ALA A 255 -5.83 15.75 -0.15
N ALA A 256 -6.16 16.57 0.86
CA ALA A 256 -5.67 17.93 0.96
C ALA A 256 -4.12 17.99 1.02
N ARG A 257 -3.50 17.10 1.79
CA ARG A 257 -2.03 17.02 1.84
C ARG A 257 -1.41 16.53 0.52
N LEU A 258 -2.07 15.58 -0.15
CA LEU A 258 -1.61 15.19 -1.50
C LEU A 258 -1.70 16.35 -2.49
N ALA A 259 -2.76 17.17 -2.42
CA ALA A 259 -2.90 18.33 -3.28
C ALA A 259 -1.79 19.37 -3.03
N GLU A 260 -1.38 19.58 -1.78
CA GLU A 260 -0.22 20.42 -1.42
C GLU A 260 1.06 19.89 -2.08
N LEU A 261 1.36 18.59 -1.93
CA LEU A 261 2.54 17.94 -2.53
C LEU A 261 2.54 18.04 -4.07
N TRP A 262 1.37 17.94 -4.69
CA TRP A 262 1.26 17.92 -6.16
C TRP A 262 1.23 19.31 -6.79
N SER A 263 1.13 20.36 -5.98
CA SER A 263 1.21 21.74 -6.44
C SER A 263 2.65 22.29 -6.51
N GLU A 264 3.64 21.55 -5.99
CA GLU A 264 5.07 21.86 -6.09
C GLU A 264 5.62 21.50 -7.48
#